data_be9f863f61f6d4a68219f5b7b2d91a92
#
_entry.id   be9f863f61f6d4a68219f5b7b2d91a92
#
_cell.length_a   1.000
_cell.length_b   1.000
_cell.length_c   1.000
_cell.angle_alpha   90.00
_cell.angle_beta   90.00
_cell.angle_gamma   90.00
#
_symmetry.space_group_name_H-M   'P 1'
#
loop_
_entity.id
_entity.type
_entity.pdbx_description
1 polymer ?
#
loop_
_entity_poly.entity_id
_entity_poly.type
_entity_poly.pdbx_seq_one_letter_code
_entity_poly.pdbx_strand_id
1 'polypeptide(L)'
;PIDNKFGATPLYYVLSVPKKIVAATYKELNTQLRGILFTALLAILAAAIIYLWYSNKHEAILKKTAYEDKLTSGHNMNYLRDNLVARNWNSGYLVSMDIADFNTVNHRVGMKKGDTILKGIYHLLEKEANTNTLIAHEGQDIFAICFLESSKEKVIAALQRVTEGIQKLPRDVIQEDAMLLRPFFGIYCFDDLTTKDCYTPQKLNNTFQTVSLASSTIPNKPVSRDTLLERFDMALVLAVEAKRSLKQHSNLATTINYAFYDDTNRAAAKEKKELVDGIDEALANNRYILFYQPRFSTSTGKMVAAEALVRLIKENGDITDPIPPSKFISLFET
;
A
#
# COMPACT_ATOMS: atom_id res chain seq x y z
N PRO A 1 -64.21 -53.88 -7.36
CA PRO A 1 -65.28 -54.85 -7.14
C PRO A 1 -66.09 -54.38 -5.94
N ILE A 2 -67.39 -54.29 -6.12
CA ILE A 2 -68.33 -53.99 -5.03
C ILE A 2 -68.73 -55.38 -4.47
N ASP A 3 -68.41 -55.63 -3.24
CA ASP A 3 -68.78 -56.86 -2.56
C ASP A 3 -70.29 -56.96 -2.44
N ASN A 4 -70.83 -57.97 -3.13
CA ASN A 4 -72.27 -58.23 -3.10
C ASN A 4 -72.61 -59.21 -1.98
N LYS A 5 -73.22 -58.73 -0.90
CA LYS A 5 -73.64 -59.52 0.26
C LYS A 5 -74.64 -60.61 0.00
N PHE A 6 -75.09 -60.76 -1.23
CA PHE A 6 -76.08 -61.77 -1.66
C PHE A 6 -75.53 -62.89 -2.57
N GLY A 7 -74.30 -63.19 -2.39
CA GLY A 7 -73.64 -64.39 -2.89
C GLY A 7 -73.78 -64.62 -4.37
N ALA A 8 -72.77 -64.61 -5.05
CA ALA A 8 -72.46 -65.46 -6.16
C ALA A 8 -71.94 -64.83 -7.46
N THR A 9 -71.96 -63.57 -7.72
CA THR A 9 -71.14 -63.07 -8.86
C THR A 9 -70.72 -61.62 -8.67
N PRO A 10 -69.42 -61.30 -8.78
CA PRO A 10 -68.95 -59.91 -8.68
C PRO A 10 -69.52 -59.10 -9.85
N LEU A 11 -70.23 -58.01 -9.55
CA LEU A 11 -70.69 -57.04 -10.53
C LEU A 11 -69.52 -56.07 -10.88
N TYR A 12 -69.13 -56.13 -12.14
CA TYR A 12 -68.17 -55.23 -12.70
C TYR A 12 -68.86 -54.07 -13.43
N TYR A 13 -68.63 -52.85 -13.03
CA TYR A 13 -69.00 -51.65 -13.79
C TYR A 13 -67.93 -51.33 -14.81
N VAL A 14 -68.18 -51.43 -16.08
CA VAL A 14 -67.30 -51.02 -17.16
C VAL A 14 -67.72 -49.62 -17.61
N LEU A 15 -66.99 -48.60 -17.20
CA LEU A 15 -67.16 -47.25 -17.72
C LEU A 15 -66.44 -47.17 -19.07
N SER A 16 -67.18 -47.11 -20.17
CA SER A 16 -66.54 -46.82 -21.47
C SER A 16 -66.56 -45.30 -21.73
N VAL A 17 -65.40 -44.70 -21.72
CA VAL A 17 -65.25 -43.31 -22.12
C VAL A 17 -64.90 -43.22 -23.61
N PRO A 18 -65.63 -42.41 -24.42
CA PRO A 18 -65.34 -42.31 -25.85
C PRO A 18 -63.89 -41.84 -26.08
N LYS A 19 -63.14 -42.55 -26.96
CA LYS A 19 -61.75 -42.23 -27.30
C LYS A 19 -61.56 -40.78 -27.71
N LYS A 20 -62.53 -40.15 -28.37
CA LYS A 20 -62.52 -38.74 -28.77
C LYS A 20 -62.45 -37.78 -27.58
N ILE A 21 -63.18 -38.06 -26.50
CA ILE A 21 -63.18 -37.22 -25.30
C ILE A 21 -61.79 -37.27 -24.55
N VAL A 22 -61.30 -38.55 -24.42
CA VAL A 22 -59.96 -38.73 -23.80
C VAL A 22 -58.86 -38.03 -24.61
N ALA A 23 -58.90 -38.18 -25.95
CA ALA A 23 -57.91 -37.53 -26.83
C ALA A 23 -57.98 -35.98 -26.80
N ALA A 24 -59.21 -35.41 -26.72
CA ALA A 24 -59.40 -33.98 -26.63
C ALA A 24 -58.87 -33.43 -25.30
N THR A 25 -59.22 -34.07 -24.18
CA THR A 25 -58.72 -33.66 -22.84
C THR A 25 -57.20 -33.79 -22.72
N TYR A 26 -56.63 -34.88 -23.30
CA TYR A 26 -55.16 -35.05 -23.31
C TYR A 26 -54.46 -33.98 -24.15
N LYS A 27 -55.00 -33.58 -25.28
CA LYS A 27 -54.45 -32.51 -26.14
C LYS A 27 -54.50 -31.16 -25.42
N GLU A 28 -55.60 -30.84 -24.75
CA GLU A 28 -55.80 -29.62 -24.01
C GLU A 28 -54.82 -29.56 -22.82
N LEU A 29 -54.73 -30.62 -22.01
CA LEU A 29 -53.80 -30.74 -20.90
C LEU A 29 -52.34 -30.57 -21.35
N ASN A 30 -51.96 -31.21 -22.47
CA ASN A 30 -50.60 -31.11 -23.01
C ASN A 30 -50.28 -29.70 -23.51
N THR A 31 -51.29 -29.00 -24.08
CA THR A 31 -51.12 -27.58 -24.49
C THR A 31 -50.93 -26.66 -23.29
N GLN A 32 -51.72 -26.85 -22.22
CA GLN A 32 -51.57 -26.09 -20.97
C GLN A 32 -50.21 -26.38 -20.31
N LEU A 33 -49.81 -27.66 -20.25
CA LEU A 33 -48.53 -28.08 -19.70
C LEU A 33 -47.35 -27.44 -20.44
N ARG A 34 -47.39 -27.43 -21.79
CA ARG A 34 -46.38 -26.75 -22.62
C ARG A 34 -46.34 -25.24 -22.36
N GLY A 35 -47.50 -24.61 -22.19
CA GLY A 35 -47.60 -23.18 -21.82
C GLY A 35 -46.94 -22.90 -20.46
N ILE A 36 -47.24 -23.73 -19.46
CA ILE A 36 -46.63 -23.58 -18.12
C ILE A 36 -45.11 -23.81 -18.18
N LEU A 37 -44.66 -24.85 -18.90
CA LEU A 37 -43.22 -25.10 -19.05
C LEU A 37 -42.49 -23.95 -19.76
N PHE A 38 -43.12 -23.36 -20.80
CA PHE A 38 -42.55 -22.23 -21.52
C PHE A 38 -42.46 -20.98 -20.65
N THR A 39 -43.51 -20.64 -19.88
CA THR A 39 -43.49 -19.49 -18.96
C THR A 39 -42.48 -19.71 -17.81
N ALA A 40 -42.37 -20.93 -17.29
CA ALA A 40 -41.39 -21.27 -16.28
C ALA A 40 -39.95 -21.12 -16.83
N LEU A 41 -39.70 -21.56 -18.06
CA LEU A 41 -38.40 -21.42 -18.73
C LEU A 41 -38.03 -19.94 -18.90
N LEU A 42 -39.01 -19.11 -19.37
CA LEU A 42 -38.80 -17.67 -19.50
C LEU A 42 -38.51 -17.01 -18.15
N ALA A 43 -39.21 -17.41 -17.09
CA ALA A 43 -38.97 -16.88 -15.72
C ALA A 43 -37.56 -17.27 -15.22
N ILE A 44 -37.10 -18.47 -15.44
CA ILE A 44 -35.75 -18.92 -15.08
C ILE A 44 -34.69 -18.12 -15.87
N LEU A 45 -34.93 -17.93 -17.16
CA LEU A 45 -33.99 -17.14 -18.00
C LEU A 45 -33.93 -15.70 -17.58
N ALA A 46 -35.04 -15.07 -17.25
CA ALA A 46 -35.09 -13.73 -16.71
C ALA A 46 -34.36 -13.63 -15.35
N ALA A 47 -34.59 -14.60 -14.47
CA ALA A 47 -33.89 -14.65 -13.17
C ALA A 47 -32.39 -14.81 -13.34
N ALA A 48 -31.93 -15.65 -14.28
CA ALA A 48 -30.52 -15.82 -14.60
C ALA A 48 -29.88 -14.54 -15.14
N ILE A 49 -30.57 -13.80 -16.03
CA ILE A 49 -30.09 -12.51 -16.53
C ILE A 49 -29.97 -11.48 -15.40
N ILE A 50 -30.96 -11.39 -14.53
CA ILE A 50 -30.96 -10.48 -13.38
C ILE A 50 -29.80 -10.85 -12.42
N TYR A 51 -29.62 -12.14 -12.16
CA TYR A 51 -28.55 -12.62 -11.32
C TYR A 51 -27.15 -12.27 -11.89
N LEU A 52 -26.92 -12.49 -13.18
CA LEU A 52 -25.66 -12.14 -13.83
C LEU A 52 -25.40 -10.62 -13.81
N TRP A 53 -26.44 -9.83 -14.08
CA TRP A 53 -26.34 -8.38 -14.01
C TRP A 53 -26.00 -7.89 -12.59
N TYR A 54 -26.67 -8.45 -11.58
CA TYR A 54 -26.42 -8.12 -10.16
C TYR A 54 -25.02 -8.55 -9.75
N SER A 55 -24.60 -9.76 -10.11
CA SER A 55 -23.27 -10.30 -9.81
C SER A 55 -22.16 -9.43 -10.41
N ASN A 56 -22.27 -9.07 -11.69
CA ASN A 56 -21.30 -8.21 -12.36
C ASN A 56 -21.25 -6.81 -11.73
N LYS A 57 -22.39 -6.24 -11.39
CA LYS A 57 -22.45 -4.94 -10.71
C LYS A 57 -21.83 -5.00 -9.31
N HIS A 58 -22.10 -6.06 -8.58
CA HIS A 58 -21.56 -6.26 -7.24
C HIS A 58 -20.05 -6.45 -7.27
N GLU A 59 -19.52 -7.23 -8.21
CA GLU A 59 -18.08 -7.40 -8.42
C GLU A 59 -17.39 -6.08 -8.77
N ALA A 60 -17.99 -5.27 -9.63
CA ALA A 60 -17.46 -3.94 -9.97
C ALA A 60 -17.39 -3.00 -8.74
N ILE A 61 -18.42 -3.01 -7.90
CA ILE A 61 -18.45 -2.23 -6.65
C ILE A 61 -17.37 -2.75 -5.68
N LEU A 62 -17.25 -4.06 -5.51
CA LEU A 62 -16.23 -4.66 -4.66
C LEU A 62 -14.82 -4.30 -5.13
N LYS A 63 -14.53 -4.42 -6.43
CA LYS A 63 -13.25 -4.01 -7.02
C LYS A 63 -12.98 -2.53 -6.81
N LYS A 64 -13.97 -1.69 -7.04
CA LYS A 64 -13.85 -0.25 -6.80
C LYS A 64 -13.52 0.04 -5.34
N THR A 65 -14.25 -0.54 -4.39
CA THR A 65 -14.02 -0.34 -2.96
C THR A 65 -12.69 -0.90 -2.49
N ALA A 66 -12.22 -2.01 -3.08
CA ALA A 66 -10.96 -2.65 -2.71
C ALA A 66 -9.72 -1.92 -3.25
N TYR A 67 -9.83 -1.31 -4.44
CA TYR A 67 -8.68 -0.81 -5.20
C TYR A 67 -8.66 0.69 -5.45
N GLU A 68 -9.75 1.41 -5.18
CA GLU A 68 -9.83 2.86 -5.38
C GLU A 68 -9.52 3.60 -4.07
N ASP A 69 -8.74 4.64 -4.17
CA ASP A 69 -8.50 5.58 -3.08
C ASP A 69 -9.65 6.59 -2.98
N LYS A 70 -10.15 6.83 -1.78
CA LYS A 70 -11.33 7.68 -1.54
C LYS A 70 -11.09 9.15 -1.84
N LEU A 71 -9.86 9.63 -1.69
CA LEU A 71 -9.53 11.03 -1.92
C LEU A 71 -9.27 11.30 -3.39
N THR A 72 -8.34 10.58 -3.98
CA THR A 72 -7.86 10.84 -5.35
C THR A 72 -8.75 10.22 -6.41
N SER A 73 -9.61 9.26 -6.05
CA SER A 73 -10.35 8.36 -6.95
C SER A 73 -9.45 7.53 -7.86
N GLY A 74 -8.15 7.54 -7.60
CA GLY A 74 -7.17 6.71 -8.25
C GLY A 74 -6.95 5.39 -7.52
N HIS A 75 -5.84 4.75 -7.78
CA HIS A 75 -5.52 3.46 -7.17
C HIS A 75 -4.94 3.60 -5.77
N ASN A 76 -5.30 2.67 -4.88
CA ASN A 76 -4.72 2.53 -3.55
C ASN A 76 -3.59 1.49 -3.50
N MET A 77 -2.96 1.32 -2.33
CA MET A 77 -1.86 0.36 -2.15
C MET A 77 -2.24 -1.10 -2.41
N ASN A 78 -3.50 -1.50 -2.19
CA ASN A 78 -3.94 -2.86 -2.50
C ASN A 78 -3.88 -3.14 -4.00
N TYR A 79 -4.30 -2.16 -4.82
CA TYR A 79 -4.16 -2.25 -6.28
C TYR A 79 -2.70 -2.43 -6.71
N LEU A 80 -1.81 -1.59 -6.17
CA LEU A 80 -0.39 -1.64 -6.49
C LEU A 80 0.20 -3.00 -6.16
N ARG A 81 -0.05 -3.49 -4.94
CA ARG A 81 0.42 -4.78 -4.43
C ARG A 81 -0.04 -5.96 -5.28
N ASP A 82 -1.34 -6.05 -5.56
CA ASP A 82 -1.91 -7.17 -6.32
C ASP A 82 -1.46 -7.16 -7.79
N ASN A 83 -1.33 -5.98 -8.40
CA ASN A 83 -0.85 -5.87 -9.78
C ASN A 83 0.63 -6.16 -9.94
N LEU A 84 1.47 -5.82 -8.96
CA LEU A 84 2.86 -6.20 -8.94
C LEU A 84 3.02 -7.72 -8.92
N VAL A 85 2.29 -8.37 -8.02
CA VAL A 85 2.30 -9.85 -7.92
C VAL A 85 1.81 -10.49 -9.22
N ALA A 86 0.71 -9.98 -9.81
CA ALA A 86 0.15 -10.51 -11.05
C ALA A 86 1.12 -10.38 -12.25
N ARG A 87 1.95 -9.33 -12.28
CA ARG A 87 2.94 -9.11 -13.35
C ARG A 87 4.26 -9.86 -13.14
N ASN A 88 4.41 -10.58 -12.03
CA ASN A 88 5.64 -11.33 -11.69
C ASN A 88 6.92 -10.50 -11.89
N TRP A 89 6.91 -9.28 -11.29
CA TRP A 89 7.98 -8.30 -11.45
C TRP A 89 9.34 -8.84 -10.95
N ASN A 90 10.38 -8.63 -11.74
CA ASN A 90 11.75 -9.07 -11.43
C ASN A 90 12.76 -7.93 -11.46
N SER A 91 12.43 -6.81 -12.12
CA SER A 91 13.34 -5.67 -12.27
C SER A 91 12.57 -4.35 -12.26
N GLY A 92 13.26 -3.28 -11.88
CA GLY A 92 12.71 -1.93 -11.85
C GLY A 92 12.91 -1.23 -10.52
N TYR A 93 12.08 -0.22 -10.27
CA TYR A 93 12.22 0.67 -9.11
C TYR A 93 10.90 0.91 -8.41
N LEU A 94 10.91 0.83 -7.08
CA LEU A 94 9.83 1.30 -6.23
C LEU A 94 10.21 2.67 -5.66
N VAL A 95 9.32 3.63 -5.81
CA VAL A 95 9.50 5.00 -5.32
C VAL A 95 8.42 5.30 -4.29
N SER A 96 8.82 5.71 -3.09
CA SER A 96 7.95 6.35 -2.12
C SER A 96 8.12 7.86 -2.22
N MET A 97 7.02 8.58 -2.39
CA MET A 97 6.99 10.04 -2.51
C MET A 97 6.12 10.64 -1.42
N ASP A 98 6.54 11.79 -0.88
CA ASP A 98 5.69 12.68 -0.09
C ASP A 98 6.02 14.15 -0.39
N ILE A 99 5.22 15.05 0.17
CA ILE A 99 5.44 16.50 0.06
C ILE A 99 5.99 17.03 1.39
N ALA A 100 7.07 17.80 1.33
CA ALA A 100 7.62 18.42 2.53
C ALA A 100 6.59 19.33 3.19
N ASP A 101 6.44 19.16 4.51
CA ASP A 101 5.63 20.03 5.36
C ASP A 101 4.18 20.24 4.88
N PHE A 102 3.55 19.19 4.32
CA PHE A 102 2.21 19.29 3.74
C PHE A 102 1.15 19.71 4.77
N ASN A 103 1.36 19.40 6.04
CA ASN A 103 0.52 19.93 7.13
C ASN A 103 0.53 21.46 7.17
N THR A 104 1.69 22.11 6.97
CA THR A 104 1.80 23.57 6.89
C THR A 104 1.06 24.12 5.67
N VAL A 105 1.09 23.39 4.55
CA VAL A 105 0.27 23.71 3.37
C VAL A 105 -1.21 23.70 3.75
N ASN A 106 -1.70 22.64 4.38
CA ASN A 106 -3.08 22.53 4.83
C ASN A 106 -3.48 23.64 5.82
N HIS A 107 -2.60 24.02 6.74
CA HIS A 107 -2.84 25.16 7.66
C HIS A 107 -2.98 26.48 6.91
N ARG A 108 -2.21 26.69 5.85
CA ARG A 108 -2.22 27.94 5.07
C ARG A 108 -3.45 28.06 4.15
N VAL A 109 -3.76 26.99 3.41
CA VAL A 109 -4.82 27.05 2.37
C VAL A 109 -6.12 26.35 2.75
N GLY A 110 -6.12 25.60 3.84
CA GLY A 110 -7.24 24.79 4.30
C GLY A 110 -7.28 23.39 3.67
N MET A 111 -7.84 22.42 4.40
CA MET A 111 -7.89 21.01 4.02
C MET A 111 -8.48 20.77 2.62
N LYS A 112 -9.58 21.45 2.26
CA LYS A 112 -10.23 21.28 0.95
C LYS A 112 -9.31 21.62 -0.23
N LYS A 113 -8.52 22.68 -0.12
CA LYS A 113 -7.55 23.06 -1.13
C LYS A 113 -6.35 22.09 -1.13
N GLY A 114 -5.91 21.63 0.04
CA GLY A 114 -4.93 20.56 0.17
C GLY A 114 -5.36 19.27 -0.53
N ASP A 115 -6.59 18.83 -0.30
CA ASP A 115 -7.20 17.69 -0.99
C ASP A 115 -7.19 17.87 -2.52
N THR A 116 -7.45 19.08 -3.00
CA THR A 116 -7.41 19.40 -4.43
C THR A 116 -5.99 19.31 -4.98
N ILE A 117 -4.99 19.74 -4.20
CA ILE A 117 -3.57 19.57 -4.55
C ILE A 117 -3.21 18.07 -4.65
N LEU A 118 -3.61 17.25 -3.68
CA LEU A 118 -3.32 15.81 -3.69
C LEU A 118 -3.95 15.10 -4.90
N LYS A 119 -5.20 15.46 -5.25
CA LYS A 119 -5.83 15.00 -6.50
C LYS A 119 -5.05 15.43 -7.73
N GLY A 120 -4.59 16.67 -7.76
CA GLY A 120 -3.75 17.19 -8.86
C GLY A 120 -2.43 16.44 -8.99
N ILE A 121 -1.79 16.12 -7.86
CA ILE A 121 -0.56 15.31 -7.83
C ILE A 121 -0.82 13.92 -8.41
N TYR A 122 -1.87 13.23 -7.96
CA TYR A 122 -2.22 11.92 -8.49
C TYR A 122 -2.44 11.96 -10.00
N HIS A 123 -3.19 12.93 -10.48
CA HIS A 123 -3.47 13.11 -11.91
C HIS A 123 -2.19 13.40 -12.75
N LEU A 124 -1.27 14.15 -12.15
CA LEU A 124 0.03 14.41 -12.76
C LEU A 124 0.86 13.12 -12.87
N LEU A 125 0.87 12.31 -11.81
CA LEU A 125 1.54 11.01 -11.81
C LEU A 125 0.94 10.08 -12.87
N GLU A 126 -0.38 10.03 -13.02
CA GLU A 126 -1.06 9.26 -14.07
C GLU A 126 -0.65 9.72 -15.48
N LYS A 127 -0.53 11.03 -15.70
CA LYS A 127 -0.12 11.58 -16.99
C LYS A 127 1.31 11.20 -17.39
N GLU A 128 2.20 11.09 -16.40
CA GLU A 128 3.60 10.68 -16.61
C GLU A 128 3.78 9.15 -16.63
N ALA A 129 2.74 8.39 -16.25
CA ALA A 129 2.76 6.95 -16.25
C ALA A 129 2.72 6.36 -17.67
N ASN A 130 3.38 5.23 -17.83
CA ASN A 130 3.29 4.38 -19.02
C ASN A 130 2.74 3.00 -18.64
N THR A 131 2.65 2.09 -19.61
CA THR A 131 2.13 0.72 -19.40
C THR A 131 2.90 -0.08 -18.33
N ASN A 132 4.16 0.27 -18.08
CA ASN A 132 5.03 -0.37 -17.09
C ASN A 132 5.14 0.45 -15.79
N THR A 133 4.29 1.45 -15.59
CA THR A 133 4.23 2.25 -14.38
C THR A 133 2.95 1.93 -13.61
N LEU A 134 3.07 1.65 -12.33
CA LEU A 134 1.95 1.51 -11.40
C LEU A 134 2.03 2.61 -10.36
N ILE A 135 0.88 3.19 -10.01
CA ILE A 135 0.78 4.30 -9.06
C ILE A 135 -0.27 3.97 -8.03
N ALA A 136 0.00 4.34 -6.78
CA ALA A 136 -0.97 4.27 -5.70
C ALA A 136 -0.85 5.48 -4.77
N HIS A 137 -1.97 5.88 -4.20
CA HIS A 137 -2.03 6.79 -3.07
C HIS A 137 -2.14 5.96 -1.78
N GLU A 138 -1.22 6.15 -0.85
CA GLU A 138 -1.18 5.42 0.42
C GLU A 138 -2.05 6.09 1.48
N GLY A 139 -2.23 7.40 1.35
CA GLY A 139 -2.96 8.26 2.28
C GLY A 139 -2.15 9.50 2.66
N GLN A 140 -2.80 10.49 3.25
CA GLN A 140 -2.20 11.79 3.54
C GLN A 140 -1.56 12.39 2.27
N ASP A 141 -0.25 12.66 2.29
CA ASP A 141 0.54 13.16 1.16
C ASP A 141 1.51 12.10 0.59
N ILE A 142 1.29 10.82 0.91
CA ILE A 142 2.19 9.73 0.53
C ILE A 142 1.69 9.01 -0.72
N PHE A 143 2.57 8.86 -1.70
CA PHE A 143 2.32 8.13 -2.94
C PHE A 143 3.39 7.08 -3.17
N ALA A 144 3.00 5.95 -3.76
CA ALA A 144 3.90 4.91 -4.20
C ALA A 144 3.85 4.79 -5.73
N ILE A 145 5.02 4.69 -6.36
CA ILE A 145 5.17 4.60 -7.81
C ILE A 145 6.10 3.44 -8.12
N CYS A 146 5.66 2.51 -8.96
CA CYS A 146 6.49 1.43 -9.46
C CYS A 146 6.82 1.64 -10.93
N PHE A 147 8.09 1.68 -11.25
CA PHE A 147 8.61 1.69 -12.61
C PHE A 147 9.19 0.32 -12.94
N LEU A 148 8.41 -0.51 -13.63
CA LEU A 148 8.84 -1.85 -14.03
C LEU A 148 9.71 -1.78 -15.28
N GLU A 149 10.74 -2.63 -15.36
CA GLU A 149 11.64 -2.74 -16.52
C GLU A 149 12.22 -1.38 -16.98
N SER A 150 12.48 -0.48 -16.05
CA SER A 150 12.97 0.87 -16.34
C SER A 150 14.44 1.03 -15.95
N SER A 151 15.18 1.89 -16.67
CA SER A 151 16.52 2.27 -16.26
C SER A 151 16.51 3.42 -15.26
N LYS A 152 17.57 3.54 -14.47
CA LYS A 152 17.74 4.58 -13.46
C LYS A 152 17.55 5.99 -14.04
N GLU A 153 18.09 6.25 -15.22
CA GLU A 153 18.03 7.55 -15.90
C GLU A 153 16.60 7.90 -16.29
N LYS A 154 15.83 6.92 -16.77
CA LYS A 154 14.41 7.11 -17.12
C LYS A 154 13.58 7.42 -15.88
N VAL A 155 13.83 6.75 -14.77
CA VAL A 155 13.14 7.02 -13.50
C VAL A 155 13.44 8.44 -13.03
N ILE A 156 14.72 8.83 -12.97
CA ILE A 156 15.11 10.18 -12.55
C ILE A 156 14.46 11.24 -13.46
N ALA A 157 14.49 11.05 -14.77
CA ALA A 157 13.87 11.98 -15.71
C ALA A 157 12.35 12.09 -15.53
N ALA A 158 11.67 10.99 -15.22
CA ALA A 158 10.23 10.99 -14.91
C ALA A 158 9.95 11.77 -13.61
N LEU A 159 10.72 11.52 -12.55
CA LEU A 159 10.58 12.21 -11.27
C LEU A 159 10.88 13.71 -11.39
N GLN A 160 11.79 14.10 -12.29
CA GLN A 160 12.07 15.51 -12.57
C GLN A 160 10.85 16.19 -13.20
N ARG A 161 10.23 15.61 -14.22
CA ARG A 161 9.00 16.14 -14.83
C ARG A 161 7.84 16.22 -13.82
N VAL A 162 7.71 15.19 -12.98
CA VAL A 162 6.73 15.18 -11.88
C VAL A 162 6.99 16.35 -10.93
N THR A 163 8.25 16.58 -10.53
CA THR A 163 8.61 17.70 -9.64
C THR A 163 8.22 19.04 -10.24
N GLU A 164 8.57 19.27 -11.50
CA GLU A 164 8.23 20.51 -12.24
C GLU A 164 6.71 20.71 -12.33
N GLY A 165 5.97 19.63 -12.55
CA GLY A 165 4.51 19.65 -12.56
C GLY A 165 3.92 19.99 -11.18
N ILE A 166 4.40 19.33 -10.11
CA ILE A 166 3.96 19.57 -8.73
C ILE A 166 4.19 21.03 -8.33
N GLN A 167 5.32 21.62 -8.69
CA GLN A 167 5.62 23.01 -8.39
C GLN A 167 4.66 24.02 -9.04
N LYS A 168 4.03 23.64 -10.15
CA LYS A 168 3.02 24.48 -10.85
C LYS A 168 1.61 24.31 -10.29
N LEU A 169 1.30 23.18 -9.63
CA LEU A 169 -0.04 22.87 -9.14
C LEU A 169 -0.67 23.94 -8.23
N PRO A 170 0.04 24.59 -7.29
CA PRO A 170 -0.58 25.61 -6.44
C PRO A 170 -1.14 26.77 -7.25
N ARG A 171 -0.42 27.23 -8.27
CA ARG A 171 -0.87 28.27 -9.19
C ARG A 171 -2.05 27.81 -10.04
N ASP A 172 -1.93 26.62 -10.66
CA ASP A 172 -2.88 26.13 -11.66
C ASP A 172 -4.21 25.68 -11.01
N VAL A 173 -4.16 25.17 -9.79
CA VAL A 173 -5.31 24.52 -9.14
C VAL A 173 -5.97 25.38 -8.07
N ILE A 174 -5.17 26.11 -7.27
CA ILE A 174 -5.68 26.89 -6.14
C ILE A 174 -5.38 28.38 -6.23
N GLN A 175 -4.74 28.83 -7.33
CA GLN A 175 -4.36 30.21 -7.59
C GLN A 175 -3.46 30.84 -6.51
N GLU A 176 -2.51 30.06 -6.00
CA GLU A 176 -1.52 30.49 -5.01
C GLU A 176 -0.12 30.53 -5.64
N ASP A 177 0.32 31.72 -6.08
CA ASP A 177 1.61 31.87 -6.76
C ASP A 177 2.84 31.75 -5.83
N ALA A 178 2.68 32.08 -4.56
CA ALA A 178 3.79 32.12 -3.57
C ALA A 178 4.02 30.78 -2.84
N MET A 179 3.29 29.73 -3.20
CA MET A 179 3.41 28.43 -2.56
C MET A 179 4.34 27.52 -3.35
N LEU A 180 5.41 27.04 -2.72
CA LEU A 180 6.32 26.07 -3.30
C LEU A 180 6.10 24.70 -2.68
N LEU A 181 5.59 23.74 -3.45
CA LEU A 181 5.51 22.34 -3.08
C LEU A 181 6.82 21.64 -3.39
N ARG A 182 7.36 20.91 -2.40
CA ARG A 182 8.63 20.21 -2.52
C ARG A 182 8.41 18.69 -2.34
N PRO A 183 8.37 17.92 -3.43
CA PRO A 183 8.33 16.47 -3.32
C PRO A 183 9.68 15.90 -2.91
N PHE A 184 9.65 14.84 -2.10
CA PHE A 184 10.78 14.02 -1.72
C PHE A 184 10.54 12.59 -2.20
N PHE A 185 11.56 11.98 -2.80
CA PHE A 185 11.48 10.64 -3.36
C PHE A 185 12.52 9.72 -2.73
N GLY A 186 12.08 8.64 -2.13
CA GLY A 186 12.93 7.52 -1.77
C GLY A 186 12.79 6.42 -2.81
N ILE A 187 13.89 5.89 -3.30
CA ILE A 187 13.92 4.97 -4.44
C ILE A 187 14.60 3.68 -4.02
N TYR A 188 13.95 2.56 -4.27
CA TYR A 188 14.50 1.22 -4.11
C TYR A 188 14.58 0.50 -5.45
N CYS A 189 15.73 -0.15 -5.72
CA CYS A 189 15.96 -0.95 -6.92
C CYS A 189 15.58 -2.41 -6.64
N PHE A 190 14.68 -3.00 -7.43
CA PHE A 190 14.29 -4.40 -7.26
C PHE A 190 15.40 -5.40 -7.59
N ASP A 191 16.34 -5.01 -8.45
CA ASP A 191 17.47 -5.87 -8.84
C ASP A 191 18.39 -6.17 -7.65
N ASP A 192 18.42 -5.30 -6.64
CA ASP A 192 19.21 -5.49 -5.43
C ASP A 192 18.66 -6.62 -4.52
N LEU A 193 17.37 -6.99 -4.67
CA LEU A 193 16.76 -8.11 -3.95
C LEU A 193 17.19 -9.50 -4.45
N THR A 194 17.74 -9.60 -5.66
CA THR A 194 18.04 -10.90 -6.28
C THR A 194 19.37 -11.49 -5.84
N THR A 195 20.27 -10.71 -5.24
CA THR A 195 21.67 -11.12 -5.06
C THR A 195 22.12 -11.32 -3.62
N LYS A 196 21.47 -10.75 -2.60
CA LYS A 196 22.05 -10.83 -1.24
C LYS A 196 21.10 -10.96 -0.05
N ASP A 197 19.82 -10.62 -0.14
CA ASP A 197 19.00 -10.49 1.05
C ASP A 197 17.58 -11.05 0.89
N CYS A 198 17.43 -12.37 0.83
CA CYS A 198 16.18 -13.01 1.19
C CYS A 198 16.03 -12.98 2.71
N TYR A 199 15.57 -11.87 3.28
CA TYR A 199 15.14 -11.83 4.66
C TYR A 199 13.71 -12.34 4.75
N THR A 200 13.50 -13.48 5.39
CA THR A 200 12.17 -13.87 5.87
C THR A 200 11.95 -13.21 7.23
N PRO A 201 10.96 -12.33 7.39
CA PRO A 201 10.57 -11.87 8.70
C PRO A 201 9.90 -13.02 9.45
N GLN A 202 10.63 -13.67 10.37
CA GLN A 202 10.00 -14.56 11.32
C GLN A 202 9.32 -13.73 12.41
N LYS A 203 8.00 -13.85 12.47
CA LYS A 203 7.17 -13.28 13.52
C LYS A 203 7.31 -14.16 14.75
N LEU A 204 8.29 -13.87 15.61
CA LEU A 204 8.35 -14.41 16.97
C LEU A 204 8.15 -13.25 17.95
N ASN A 205 7.08 -13.32 18.75
CA ASN A 205 6.81 -12.48 19.91
C ASN A 205 6.85 -10.97 19.68
N ASN A 206 6.04 -10.48 18.69
CA ASN A 206 5.88 -9.04 18.38
C ASN A 206 7.17 -8.25 18.02
N THR A 207 8.28 -8.93 17.81
CA THR A 207 9.54 -8.30 17.38
C THR A 207 9.98 -8.93 16.06
N PHE A 208 10.22 -8.10 15.03
CA PHE A 208 10.78 -8.57 13.76
C PHE A 208 12.27 -8.84 13.95
N GLN A 209 12.66 -10.11 14.04
CA GLN A 209 14.06 -10.50 13.94
C GLN A 209 14.39 -10.84 12.49
N THR A 210 15.37 -10.15 11.94
CA THR A 210 15.92 -10.40 10.60
C THR A 210 16.86 -11.60 10.65
N VAL A 211 16.46 -12.70 10.05
CA VAL A 211 17.36 -13.88 9.85
C VAL A 211 17.93 -13.81 8.44
N SER A 212 19.25 -13.73 8.35
CA SER A 212 19.99 -13.84 7.10
C SER A 212 19.95 -15.28 6.58
N LEU A 213 19.29 -15.52 5.45
CA LEU A 213 19.38 -16.79 4.75
C LEU A 213 20.59 -16.74 3.79
N ALA A 214 21.57 -17.58 4.09
CA ALA A 214 22.76 -17.78 3.27
C ALA A 214 22.37 -18.17 1.82
N SER A 215 23.11 -17.57 0.88
CA SER A 215 23.12 -17.82 -0.54
C SER A 215 22.85 -19.29 -0.90
N SER A 216 21.66 -19.58 -1.39
CA SER A 216 21.42 -20.75 -2.23
C SER A 216 20.95 -20.25 -3.59
N THR A 217 21.72 -20.59 -4.63
CA THR A 217 21.36 -20.51 -6.05
C THR A 217 19.91 -20.96 -6.23
N ILE A 218 19.01 -20.01 -6.50
CA ILE A 218 17.59 -20.30 -6.67
C ILE A 218 17.43 -20.95 -8.05
N PRO A 219 16.99 -22.23 -8.13
CA PRO A 219 16.57 -22.80 -9.39
C PRO A 219 15.31 -22.06 -9.87
N ASN A 220 15.08 -22.08 -11.17
CA ASN A 220 13.97 -21.48 -11.94
C ASN A 220 12.57 -21.95 -11.46
N LYS A 221 12.24 -21.77 -10.18
CA LYS A 221 10.95 -22.10 -9.60
C LYS A 221 10.12 -20.81 -9.53
N PRO A 222 8.86 -20.82 -9.94
CA PRO A 222 8.01 -19.64 -9.84
C PRO A 222 7.97 -19.19 -8.37
N VAL A 223 8.33 -17.93 -8.15
CA VAL A 223 8.31 -17.33 -6.80
C VAL A 223 6.87 -17.33 -6.32
N SER A 224 6.63 -17.77 -5.09
CA SER A 224 5.27 -17.80 -4.54
C SER A 224 4.71 -16.38 -4.41
N ARG A 225 3.38 -16.25 -4.46
CA ARG A 225 2.69 -14.96 -4.26
C ARG A 225 3.09 -14.31 -2.94
N ASP A 226 3.18 -15.10 -1.87
CA ASP A 226 3.51 -14.60 -0.53
C ASP A 226 4.94 -14.04 -0.49
N THR A 227 5.89 -14.70 -1.13
CA THR A 227 7.27 -14.21 -1.24
C THR A 227 7.36 -12.90 -2.03
N LEU A 228 6.54 -12.73 -3.09
CA LEU A 228 6.50 -11.46 -3.82
C LEU A 228 5.89 -10.33 -2.98
N LEU A 229 4.87 -10.62 -2.20
CA LEU A 229 4.29 -9.64 -1.27
C LEU A 229 5.27 -9.21 -0.18
N GLU A 230 5.97 -10.16 0.43
CA GLU A 230 7.01 -9.85 1.42
C GLU A 230 8.14 -8.99 0.84
N ARG A 231 8.57 -9.29 -0.39
CA ARG A 231 9.57 -8.48 -1.10
C ARG A 231 9.07 -7.06 -1.37
N PHE A 232 7.81 -6.92 -1.78
CA PHE A 232 7.22 -5.61 -1.99
C PHE A 232 7.16 -4.79 -0.71
N ASP A 233 6.68 -5.37 0.39
CA ASP A 233 6.58 -4.69 1.68
C ASP A 233 7.97 -4.27 2.17
N MET A 234 8.99 -5.11 2.00
CA MET A 234 10.37 -4.75 2.30
C MET A 234 10.87 -3.61 1.41
N ALA A 235 10.68 -3.69 0.09
CA ALA A 235 11.10 -2.65 -0.85
C ALA A 235 10.45 -1.30 -0.51
N LEU A 236 9.19 -1.30 -0.10
CA LEU A 236 8.48 -0.09 0.32
C LEU A 236 9.13 0.53 1.58
N VAL A 237 9.41 -0.28 2.59
CA VAL A 237 10.10 0.17 3.82
C VAL A 237 11.45 0.78 3.48
N LEU A 238 12.23 0.15 2.59
CA LEU A 238 13.55 0.64 2.20
C LEU A 238 13.47 1.94 1.37
N ALA A 239 12.48 2.07 0.49
CA ALA A 239 12.23 3.31 -0.24
C ALA A 239 11.83 4.46 0.73
N VAL A 240 10.98 4.18 1.72
CA VAL A 240 10.60 5.15 2.76
C VAL A 240 11.82 5.58 3.58
N GLU A 241 12.71 4.64 3.92
CA GLU A 241 13.91 4.97 4.71
C GLU A 241 14.91 5.81 3.90
N ALA A 242 15.12 5.52 2.61
CA ALA A 242 15.91 6.37 1.73
C ALA A 242 15.38 7.81 1.68
N LYS A 243 14.06 7.98 1.57
CA LYS A 243 13.39 9.28 1.62
C LYS A 243 13.60 9.99 2.96
N ARG A 244 13.48 9.27 4.07
CA ARG A 244 13.68 9.81 5.43
C ARG A 244 15.11 10.30 5.63
N SER A 245 16.10 9.51 5.21
CA SER A 245 17.52 9.90 5.25
C SER A 245 17.77 11.17 4.43
N LEU A 246 17.17 11.30 3.24
CA LEU A 246 17.27 12.49 2.42
C LEU A 246 16.73 13.74 3.13
N LYS A 247 15.57 13.65 3.79
CA LYS A 247 14.99 14.79 4.54
C LYS A 247 15.90 15.31 5.66
N GLN A 248 16.67 14.44 6.29
CA GLN A 248 17.58 14.80 7.36
C GLN A 248 18.86 15.51 6.86
N HIS A 249 19.25 15.28 5.60
CA HIS A 249 20.51 15.76 5.04
C HIS A 249 20.34 16.77 3.89
N SER A 250 19.11 17.10 3.50
CA SER A 250 18.87 17.96 2.35
C SER A 250 19.21 19.43 2.66
N ASN A 251 20.31 19.90 2.10
CA ASN A 251 20.51 21.32 1.85
C ASN A 251 19.57 21.74 0.70
N LEU A 252 18.73 22.72 0.95
CA LEU A 252 17.58 23.21 0.17
C LEU A 252 17.84 23.66 -1.28
N ALA A 253 18.98 23.35 -1.88
CA ALA A 253 19.44 23.90 -3.15
C ALA A 253 19.29 23.00 -4.38
N THR A 254 18.73 21.79 -4.27
CA THR A 254 18.63 20.88 -5.41
C THR A 254 17.29 21.01 -6.13
N THR A 255 17.34 20.93 -7.46
CA THR A 255 16.15 21.00 -8.33
C THR A 255 15.16 19.87 -8.09
N ILE A 256 15.66 18.70 -7.64
CA ILE A 256 14.87 17.50 -7.30
C ILE A 256 15.45 16.84 -6.06
N ASN A 257 14.58 16.43 -5.13
CA ASN A 257 14.98 15.77 -3.89
C ASN A 257 14.72 14.26 -4.00
N TYR A 258 15.75 13.48 -4.29
CA TYR A 258 15.64 12.03 -4.31
C TYR A 258 16.85 11.34 -3.66
N ALA A 259 16.64 10.16 -3.10
CA ALA A 259 17.70 9.27 -2.65
C ALA A 259 17.40 7.83 -3.08
N PHE A 260 18.45 7.15 -3.55
CA PHE A 260 18.39 5.71 -3.70
C PHE A 260 18.72 5.05 -2.35
N TYR A 261 18.03 3.95 -2.06
CA TYR A 261 18.42 3.10 -0.96
C TYR A 261 19.75 2.43 -1.31
N ASP A 262 20.71 2.52 -0.42
CA ASP A 262 22.00 1.85 -0.51
C ASP A 262 22.38 1.20 0.83
N ASP A 263 23.45 0.39 0.85
CA ASP A 263 23.91 -0.29 2.07
C ASP A 263 24.40 0.67 3.16
N THR A 264 24.80 1.89 2.80
CA THR A 264 25.20 2.93 3.79
C THR A 264 23.97 3.46 4.51
N ASN A 265 22.86 3.66 3.78
CA ASN A 265 21.57 4.03 4.37
C ASN A 265 21.02 2.89 5.26
N ARG A 266 21.26 1.63 4.89
CA ARG A 266 20.87 0.46 5.68
C ARG A 266 21.60 0.42 7.04
N ALA A 267 22.90 0.68 7.05
CA ALA A 267 23.66 0.71 8.29
C ALA A 267 23.16 1.83 9.23
N ALA A 268 22.89 3.03 8.67
CA ALA A 268 22.33 4.15 9.42
C ALA A 268 20.89 3.86 9.93
N ALA A 269 20.05 3.24 9.11
CA ALA A 269 18.69 2.84 9.49
C ALA A 269 18.70 1.79 10.60
N LYS A 270 19.60 0.81 10.50
CA LYS A 270 19.79 -0.21 11.53
C LYS A 270 20.27 0.39 12.84
N GLU A 271 21.32 1.24 12.80
CA GLU A 271 21.83 1.95 13.99
C GLU A 271 20.72 2.79 14.65
N LYS A 272 19.91 3.51 13.85
CA LYS A 272 18.81 4.29 14.36
C LYS A 272 17.73 3.42 15.01
N LYS A 273 17.38 2.29 14.39
CA LYS A 273 16.40 1.35 14.96
C LYS A 273 16.90 0.75 16.26
N GLU A 274 18.15 0.32 16.31
CA GLU A 274 18.78 -0.20 17.54
C GLU A 274 18.77 0.85 18.67
N LEU A 275 18.99 2.12 18.34
CA LEU A 275 18.86 3.21 19.30
C LEU A 275 17.43 3.38 19.83
N VAL A 276 16.41 3.30 18.95
CA VAL A 276 14.99 3.40 19.35
C VAL A 276 14.57 2.22 20.21
N ASP A 277 14.87 1.00 19.76
CA ASP A 277 14.52 -0.23 20.48
C ASP A 277 15.24 -0.32 21.85
N GLY A 278 16.41 0.33 21.98
CA GLY A 278 17.21 0.37 23.21
C GLY A 278 16.92 1.52 24.15
N ILE A 279 15.98 2.44 23.86
CA ILE A 279 15.70 3.64 24.67
C ILE A 279 15.32 3.27 26.10
N ASP A 280 14.34 2.38 26.28
CA ASP A 280 13.84 2.00 27.61
C ASP A 280 14.91 1.31 28.44
N GLU A 281 15.70 0.45 27.83
CA GLU A 281 16.83 -0.22 28.49
C GLU A 281 17.93 0.75 28.85
N ALA A 282 18.26 1.69 27.98
CA ALA A 282 19.26 2.71 28.23
C ALA A 282 18.85 3.65 29.38
N LEU A 283 17.55 3.98 29.50
CA LEU A 283 17.00 4.73 30.62
C LEU A 283 17.06 3.93 31.93
N ALA A 284 16.63 2.66 31.90
CA ALA A 284 16.66 1.78 33.08
C ALA A 284 18.10 1.58 33.62
N ASN A 285 19.08 1.54 32.73
CA ASN A 285 20.49 1.35 33.06
C ASN A 285 21.26 2.67 33.27
N ASN A 286 20.57 3.82 33.38
CA ASN A 286 21.16 5.15 33.57
C ASN A 286 22.27 5.51 32.55
N ARG A 287 22.13 5.05 31.31
CA ARG A 287 23.10 5.32 30.24
C ARG A 287 23.02 6.74 29.66
N TYR A 288 21.96 7.50 29.97
CA TYR A 288 21.87 8.94 29.64
C TYR A 288 22.52 9.72 30.75
N ILE A 289 23.63 10.38 30.42
CA ILE A 289 24.40 11.21 31.36
C ILE A 289 24.48 12.66 30.88
N LEU A 290 24.70 13.57 31.79
CA LEU A 290 24.87 15.02 31.51
C LEU A 290 26.34 15.39 31.55
N PHE A 291 26.81 15.97 30.47
CA PHE A 291 28.05 16.71 30.43
C PHE A 291 27.74 18.19 30.59
N TYR A 292 28.61 18.92 31.26
CA TYR A 292 28.46 20.34 31.49
C TYR A 292 29.55 21.12 30.76
N GLN A 293 29.17 21.97 29.80
CA GLN A 293 30.09 22.86 29.12
C GLN A 293 30.09 24.22 29.83
N PRO A 294 31.19 24.59 30.49
CA PRO A 294 31.25 25.85 31.23
C PRO A 294 31.29 27.07 30.31
N ARG A 295 30.57 28.12 30.68
CA ARG A 295 30.59 29.41 30.02
C ARG A 295 31.27 30.44 30.93
N PHE A 296 32.28 31.12 30.42
CA PHE A 296 33.07 32.09 31.14
C PHE A 296 32.74 33.50 30.68
N SER A 297 32.73 34.47 31.61
CA SER A 297 32.63 35.86 31.27
C SER A 297 33.95 36.31 30.62
N THR A 298 33.88 36.94 29.46
CA THR A 298 35.04 37.47 28.74
C THR A 298 35.69 38.65 29.47
N SER A 299 34.92 39.35 30.31
CA SER A 299 35.42 40.50 31.07
C SER A 299 36.07 40.16 32.41
N THR A 300 35.62 39.07 33.05
CA THR A 300 36.07 38.69 34.40
C THR A 300 36.87 37.39 34.46
N GLY A 301 36.83 36.59 33.39
CA GLY A 301 37.41 35.24 33.35
C GLY A 301 36.72 34.22 34.29
N LYS A 302 35.63 34.61 34.95
CA LYS A 302 34.92 33.72 35.88
C LYS A 302 33.84 32.93 35.15
N MET A 303 33.62 31.71 35.62
CA MET A 303 32.50 30.88 35.16
C MET A 303 31.17 31.51 35.59
N VAL A 304 30.28 31.77 34.63
CA VAL A 304 28.97 32.42 34.86
C VAL A 304 27.80 31.50 34.62
N ALA A 305 28.00 30.43 33.87
CA ALA A 305 26.96 29.43 33.57
C ALA A 305 27.62 28.14 33.11
N ALA A 306 26.82 27.07 33.01
CA ALA A 306 27.19 25.87 32.30
C ALA A 306 25.98 25.38 31.45
N GLU A 307 26.26 24.91 30.25
CA GLU A 307 25.26 24.28 29.41
C GLU A 307 25.25 22.78 29.68
N ALA A 308 24.07 22.22 29.98
CA ALA A 308 23.89 20.78 30.20
C ALA A 308 23.68 20.10 28.86
N LEU A 309 24.57 19.20 28.51
CA LEU A 309 24.56 18.46 27.24
C LEU A 309 24.38 16.98 27.54
N VAL A 310 23.23 16.45 27.16
CA VAL A 310 22.95 14.99 27.31
C VAL A 310 23.85 14.17 26.39
N ARG A 311 24.30 13.03 26.89
CA ARG A 311 25.08 12.01 26.15
C ARG A 311 24.54 10.62 26.45
N LEU A 312 24.49 9.78 25.44
CA LEU A 312 24.13 8.39 25.58
C LEU A 312 25.41 7.54 25.60
N ILE A 313 25.66 6.86 26.68
CA ILE A 313 26.80 5.96 26.84
C ILE A 313 26.53 4.65 26.09
N LYS A 314 27.51 4.17 25.35
CA LYS A 314 27.46 2.87 24.68
C LYS A 314 27.33 1.73 25.70
N GLU A 315 26.90 0.55 25.24
CA GLU A 315 26.71 -0.62 26.12
C GLU A 315 28.00 -1.09 26.81
N ASN A 316 29.14 -0.82 26.20
CA ASN A 316 30.45 -1.11 26.79
C ASN A 316 30.80 -0.21 27.98
N GLY A 317 29.98 0.77 28.34
CA GLY A 317 30.20 1.70 29.43
C GLY A 317 31.27 2.75 29.19
N ASP A 318 31.78 2.90 27.95
CA ASP A 318 32.83 3.86 27.63
C ASP A 318 32.29 5.31 27.62
N ILE A 319 32.68 6.07 28.60
CA ILE A 319 32.29 7.48 28.76
C ILE A 319 33.10 8.38 27.82
N THR A 320 34.22 7.93 27.29
CA THR A 320 35.11 8.75 26.46
C THR A 320 34.65 8.88 25.02
N ASP A 321 33.78 7.95 24.54
CA ASP A 321 33.20 7.94 23.20
C ASP A 321 31.67 7.78 23.24
N PRO A 322 30.94 8.78 23.79
CA PRO A 322 29.50 8.72 23.89
C PRO A 322 28.81 8.96 22.54
N ILE A 323 27.62 8.41 22.37
CA ILE A 323 26.77 8.69 21.22
C ILE A 323 26.31 10.15 21.29
N PRO A 324 26.54 10.96 20.22
CA PRO A 324 26.20 12.37 20.22
C PRO A 324 24.68 12.60 20.17
N PRO A 325 24.18 13.71 20.73
CA PRO A 325 22.75 14.06 20.77
C PRO A 325 22.08 14.07 19.41
N SER A 326 22.77 14.48 18.37
CA SER A 326 22.26 14.52 17.00
C SER A 326 21.80 13.16 16.47
N LYS A 327 22.28 12.05 17.04
CA LYS A 327 21.88 10.69 16.66
C LYS A 327 20.61 10.21 17.35
N PHE A 328 20.22 10.76 18.51
CA PHE A 328 19.09 10.24 19.28
C PHE A 328 18.05 11.28 19.69
N ILE A 329 18.36 12.59 19.76
CA ILE A 329 17.36 13.60 20.16
C ILE A 329 16.18 13.62 19.19
N SER A 330 16.41 13.54 17.89
CA SER A 330 15.34 13.50 16.88
C SER A 330 14.40 12.30 17.01
N LEU A 331 14.76 11.28 17.81
CA LEU A 331 13.91 10.12 18.08
C LEU A 331 12.88 10.38 19.18
N PHE A 332 13.09 11.40 20.00
CA PHE A 332 12.16 11.81 21.07
C PHE A 332 11.17 12.91 20.62
N GLU A 333 11.36 13.47 19.41
CA GLU A 333 10.51 14.54 18.86
C GLU A 333 9.38 14.03 17.98
N THR A 334 9.23 12.69 17.85
CA THR A 334 8.17 12.01 17.10
C THR A 334 7.19 11.38 18.05
#